data_800902f73ad4424a9cf9126a6cd69c72
#
_entry.id   800902f73ad4424a9cf9126a6cd69c72
#
_cell.length_a   1.000
_cell.length_b   1.000
_cell.length_c   1.000
_cell.angle_alpha   90.00
_cell.angle_beta   90.00
_cell.angle_gamma   90.00
#
_symmetry.space_group_name_H-M   'P 1'
#
loop_
_entity.id
_entity.type
_entity.pdbx_description
1 polymer ?
#
loop_
_entity_poly.entity_id
_entity_poly.type
_entity_poly.pdbx_seq_one_letter_code
_entity_poly.pdbx_strand_id
1 'polypeptide(L)'
;MATKLSDIAEARVEDLKKQYPDARSAIMPALYIAQEELGHLNSQAIDWVAERIGIAPVHVLEVATFYSMYYKKPVGRYHVQVCRTLSCALCGARQLSRHLRDRLAILPGEVSQDGMWSYEEVECLGSCGSAPMCEINDVFFENLTPEKLDEVMTRIEREKPDLRYSTTRDRLGDGLAGRPKSEII
;
A
#
# COMPACT_ATOMS: atom_id res chain seq x y z
N MET A 1 -3.41 -7.21 25.68
CA MET A 1 -2.43 -8.27 25.31
C MET A 1 -1.62 -7.76 24.16
N ALA A 2 -0.28 -7.80 24.21
CA ALA A 2 0.55 -7.42 23.07
C ALA A 2 0.26 -8.36 21.88
N THR A 3 0.07 -7.80 20.70
CA THR A 3 -0.07 -8.62 19.48
C THR A 3 1.26 -9.34 19.26
N LYS A 4 1.23 -10.67 19.32
CA LYS A 4 2.39 -11.48 18.96
C LYS A 4 2.29 -11.73 17.44
N LEU A 5 3.22 -11.15 16.68
CA LEU A 5 3.42 -11.57 15.29
C LEU A 5 4.14 -12.92 15.25
N SER A 6 4.21 -13.52 14.07
CA SER A 6 4.85 -14.83 13.91
C SER A 6 6.32 -14.80 14.27
N ASP A 7 6.87 -15.95 14.69
CA ASP A 7 8.30 -16.09 14.94
C ASP A 7 9.12 -15.81 13.65
N ILE A 8 8.50 -15.98 12.48
CA ILE A 8 9.09 -15.61 11.18
C ILE A 8 9.24 -14.10 11.06
N ALA A 9 8.20 -13.32 11.42
CA ALA A 9 8.26 -11.86 11.41
C ALA A 9 9.33 -11.34 12.36
N GLU A 10 9.43 -11.92 13.56
CA GLU A 10 10.47 -11.58 14.53
C GLU A 10 11.87 -11.82 13.99
N ALA A 11 12.13 -12.99 13.41
CA ALA A 11 13.42 -13.32 12.82
C ALA A 11 13.78 -12.38 11.65
N ARG A 12 12.79 -12.02 10.80
CA ARG A 12 12.99 -11.08 9.69
C ARG A 12 13.39 -9.69 10.19
N VAL A 13 12.76 -9.18 11.25
CA VAL A 13 13.12 -7.87 11.81
C VAL A 13 14.53 -7.89 12.41
N GLU A 14 14.89 -8.96 13.13
CA GLU A 14 16.24 -9.09 13.68
C GLU A 14 17.33 -9.16 12.58
N ASP A 15 17.05 -9.81 11.45
CA ASP A 15 17.95 -9.84 10.32
C ASP A 15 18.05 -8.48 9.60
N LEU A 16 16.94 -7.74 9.50
CA LEU A 16 16.94 -6.39 8.96
C LEU A 16 17.80 -5.43 9.81
N LYS A 17 17.69 -5.50 11.13
CA LYS A 17 18.50 -4.66 12.02
C LYS A 17 20.01 -4.80 11.77
N LYS A 18 20.46 -5.97 11.40
CA LYS A 18 21.89 -6.23 11.10
C LYS A 18 22.37 -5.56 9.80
N GLN A 19 21.46 -5.16 8.92
CA GLN A 19 21.79 -4.55 7.64
C GLN A 19 22.02 -3.02 7.75
N TYR A 20 21.66 -2.43 8.89
CA TYR A 20 21.76 -0.99 9.10
C TYR A 20 22.74 -0.65 10.25
N PRO A 21 23.53 0.42 10.11
CA PRO A 21 24.39 0.90 11.19
C PRO A 21 23.62 1.33 12.44
N ASP A 22 22.39 1.84 12.24
CA ASP A 22 21.45 2.22 13.30
C ASP A 22 20.15 1.44 13.13
N ALA A 23 19.74 0.75 14.18
CA ALA A 23 18.50 -0.04 14.19
C ALA A 23 17.24 0.81 13.85
N ARG A 24 17.27 2.13 14.15
CA ARG A 24 16.19 3.05 13.79
C ARG A 24 15.91 3.08 12.28
N SER A 25 16.93 2.87 11.46
CA SER A 25 16.77 2.80 10.00
C SER A 25 15.95 1.58 9.54
N ALA A 26 15.77 0.57 10.38
CA ALA A 26 14.95 -0.59 10.09
C ALA A 26 13.44 -0.38 10.39
N ILE A 27 13.00 0.81 10.85
CA ILE A 27 11.59 1.09 11.16
C ILE A 27 10.71 0.82 9.94
N MET A 28 11.06 1.37 8.78
CA MET A 28 10.23 1.24 7.57
C MET A 28 10.03 -0.21 7.13
N PRO A 29 11.07 -1.02 6.92
CA PRO A 29 10.88 -2.41 6.57
C PRO A 29 10.23 -3.24 7.68
N ALA A 30 10.42 -2.91 8.97
CA ALA A 30 9.73 -3.57 10.07
C ALA A 30 8.21 -3.27 10.07
N LEU A 31 7.80 -2.05 9.72
CA LEU A 31 6.40 -1.69 9.52
C LEU A 31 5.77 -2.49 8.37
N TYR A 32 6.49 -2.70 7.27
CA TYR A 32 6.00 -3.57 6.18
C TYR A 32 5.79 -5.01 6.63
N ILE A 33 6.73 -5.59 7.40
CA ILE A 33 6.57 -6.94 7.95
C ILE A 33 5.32 -7.04 8.82
N ALA A 34 5.10 -6.05 9.69
CA ALA A 34 3.92 -6.02 10.54
C ALA A 34 2.63 -5.85 9.72
N GLN A 35 2.64 -4.99 8.69
CA GLN A 35 1.49 -4.79 7.82
C GLN A 35 1.17 -6.02 6.96
N GLU A 36 2.17 -6.76 6.49
CA GLU A 36 1.96 -8.01 5.75
C GLU A 36 1.18 -9.05 6.56
N GLU A 37 1.48 -9.18 7.86
CA GLU A 37 0.80 -10.15 8.71
C GLU A 37 -0.58 -9.69 9.20
N LEU A 38 -0.72 -8.39 9.50
CA LEU A 38 -1.93 -7.85 10.13
C LEU A 38 -2.91 -7.22 9.14
N GLY A 39 -2.46 -6.97 7.90
CA GLY A 39 -3.22 -6.28 6.87
C GLY A 39 -3.26 -4.75 7.06
N HIS A 40 -3.03 -4.25 8.28
CA HIS A 40 -2.95 -2.82 8.62
C HIS A 40 -2.19 -2.61 9.93
N LEU A 41 -1.74 -1.38 10.16
CA LEU A 41 -0.97 -1.00 11.35
C LEU A 41 -1.87 -0.38 12.41
N ASN A 42 -2.31 -1.18 13.36
CA ASN A 42 -2.99 -0.70 14.57
C ASN A 42 -1.95 -0.29 15.65
N SER A 43 -2.42 0.22 16.79
CA SER A 43 -1.53 0.61 17.90
C SER A 43 -0.63 -0.51 18.38
N GLN A 44 -1.13 -1.74 18.40
CA GLN A 44 -0.37 -2.91 18.83
C GLN A 44 0.77 -3.25 17.87
N ALA A 45 0.56 -3.06 16.55
CA ALA A 45 1.62 -3.20 15.55
C ALA A 45 2.72 -2.16 15.74
N ILE A 46 2.35 -0.91 16.04
CA ILE A 46 3.29 0.16 16.35
C ILE A 46 4.12 -0.16 17.60
N ASP A 47 3.46 -0.61 18.66
CA ASP A 47 4.15 -1.00 19.90
C ASP A 47 5.11 -2.18 19.66
N TRP A 48 4.67 -3.18 18.90
CA TRP A 48 5.49 -4.34 18.56
C TRP A 48 6.76 -3.94 17.79
N VAL A 49 6.62 -3.09 16.74
CA VAL A 49 7.78 -2.59 15.97
C VAL A 49 8.71 -1.80 16.88
N ALA A 50 8.16 -0.91 17.72
CA ALA A 50 8.94 -0.09 18.64
C ALA A 50 9.79 -0.92 19.61
N GLU A 51 9.18 -1.98 20.18
CA GLU A 51 9.86 -2.92 21.06
C GLU A 51 11.02 -3.63 20.36
N ARG A 52 10.81 -4.12 19.12
CA ARG A 52 11.84 -4.84 18.35
C ARG A 52 12.98 -3.96 17.88
N ILE A 53 12.69 -2.71 17.53
CA ILE A 53 13.71 -1.71 17.17
C ILE A 53 14.42 -1.13 18.40
N GLY A 54 13.76 -1.14 19.56
CA GLY A 54 14.31 -0.59 20.80
C GLY A 54 14.16 0.93 20.91
N ILE A 55 13.03 1.48 20.44
CA ILE A 55 12.73 2.92 20.45
C ILE A 55 11.34 3.20 21.04
N ALA A 56 11.04 4.47 21.32
CA ALA A 56 9.70 4.85 21.79
C ALA A 56 8.65 4.68 20.66
N PRO A 57 7.42 4.17 20.97
CA PRO A 57 6.36 3.96 19.97
C PRO A 57 6.00 5.21 19.16
N VAL A 58 6.15 6.41 19.72
CA VAL A 58 5.88 7.67 19.02
C VAL A 58 6.74 7.81 17.76
N HIS A 59 8.00 7.38 17.78
CA HIS A 59 8.89 7.48 16.61
C HIS A 59 8.49 6.50 15.49
N VAL A 60 7.92 5.36 15.83
CA VAL A 60 7.35 4.43 14.86
C VAL A 60 6.06 5.00 14.30
N LEU A 61 5.21 5.59 15.16
CA LEU A 61 3.96 6.22 14.76
C LEU A 61 4.19 7.41 13.81
N GLU A 62 5.22 8.23 14.05
CA GLU A 62 5.64 9.33 13.17
C GLU A 62 5.87 8.81 11.74
N VAL A 63 6.62 7.73 11.58
CA VAL A 63 6.89 7.11 10.26
C VAL A 63 5.62 6.53 9.66
N ALA A 64 4.85 5.77 10.43
CA ALA A 64 3.63 5.13 9.95
C ALA A 64 2.55 6.14 9.52
N THR A 65 2.51 7.34 10.12
CA THR A 65 1.56 8.38 9.75
C THR A 65 2.04 9.29 8.63
N PHE A 66 3.34 9.40 8.44
CA PHE A 66 3.93 10.23 7.40
C PHE A 66 3.77 9.61 6.00
N TYR A 67 3.94 8.30 5.87
CA TYR A 67 3.92 7.61 4.59
C TYR A 67 2.55 6.97 4.31
N SER A 68 1.98 7.25 3.13
CA SER A 68 0.65 6.75 2.71
C SER A 68 0.58 5.24 2.48
N MET A 69 1.72 4.58 2.19
CA MET A 69 1.76 3.13 2.01
C MET A 69 1.54 2.34 3.31
N TYR A 70 1.54 2.99 4.46
CA TYR A 70 1.20 2.35 5.74
C TYR A 70 -0.26 2.55 6.07
N TYR A 71 -1.03 1.47 6.04
CA TYR A 71 -2.47 1.47 6.27
C TYR A 71 -2.78 1.49 7.77
N LYS A 72 -3.34 2.58 8.28
CA LYS A 72 -3.75 2.73 9.69
C LYS A 72 -5.11 2.16 10.00
N LYS A 73 -5.85 1.73 8.96
CA LYS A 73 -7.17 1.10 9.03
C LYS A 73 -7.20 -0.10 8.10
N PRO A 74 -8.11 -1.05 8.30
CA PRO A 74 -8.32 -2.12 7.35
C PRO A 74 -8.56 -1.58 5.94
N VAL A 75 -7.96 -2.21 4.95
CA VAL A 75 -8.14 -1.94 3.52
C VAL A 75 -8.68 -3.17 2.82
N GLY A 76 -9.28 -3.01 1.65
CA GLY A 76 -9.70 -4.12 0.81
C GLY A 76 -8.51 -4.93 0.30
N ARG A 77 -8.80 -6.12 -0.24
CA ARG A 77 -7.78 -6.93 -0.91
C ARG A 77 -7.03 -6.13 -2.00
N TYR A 78 -7.75 -5.28 -2.71
CA TYR A 78 -7.23 -4.30 -3.65
C TYR A 78 -7.54 -2.90 -3.15
N HIS A 79 -6.49 -2.17 -2.81
CA HIS A 79 -6.59 -0.81 -2.33
C HIS A 79 -6.18 0.16 -3.43
N VAL A 80 -7.12 1.02 -3.84
CA VAL A 80 -6.92 1.98 -4.93
C VAL A 80 -6.57 3.34 -4.35
N GLN A 81 -5.37 3.84 -4.64
CA GLN A 81 -4.92 5.18 -4.26
C GLN A 81 -4.95 6.09 -5.48
N VAL A 82 -5.88 7.04 -5.51
CA VAL A 82 -6.04 8.00 -6.64
C VAL A 82 -5.23 9.25 -6.35
N CYS A 83 -4.25 9.54 -7.19
CA CYS A 83 -3.49 10.79 -7.10
C CYS A 83 -4.39 12.01 -7.35
N ARG A 84 -4.42 12.96 -6.40
CA ARG A 84 -5.26 14.18 -6.48
C ARG A 84 -4.48 15.47 -6.76
N THR A 85 -3.15 15.40 -6.88
CA THR A 85 -2.31 16.58 -7.09
C THR A 85 -2.44 17.15 -8.51
N LEU A 86 -1.86 18.32 -8.72
CA LEU A 86 -2.15 19.26 -9.81
C LEU A 86 -2.30 18.60 -11.20
N SER A 87 -1.30 17.86 -11.68
CA SER A 87 -1.36 17.24 -13.01
C SER A 87 -2.53 16.26 -13.13
N CYS A 88 -2.71 15.38 -12.15
CA CYS A 88 -3.82 14.43 -12.12
C CYS A 88 -5.17 15.13 -11.96
N ALA A 89 -5.26 16.17 -11.13
CA ALA A 89 -6.48 16.95 -10.96
C ALA A 89 -6.93 17.62 -12.27
N LEU A 90 -5.98 18.19 -13.04
CA LEU A 90 -6.25 18.81 -14.34
C LEU A 90 -6.63 17.77 -15.40
N CYS A 91 -6.04 16.58 -15.34
CA CYS A 91 -6.26 15.50 -16.31
C CYS A 91 -7.47 14.59 -15.97
N GLY A 92 -8.23 14.86 -14.90
CA GLY A 92 -9.47 14.15 -14.64
C GLY A 92 -9.49 13.22 -13.42
N ALA A 93 -8.52 13.29 -12.50
CA ALA A 93 -8.49 12.43 -11.29
C ALA A 93 -9.78 12.52 -10.46
N ARG A 94 -10.43 13.69 -10.41
CA ARG A 94 -11.74 13.85 -9.74
C ARG A 94 -12.84 13.02 -10.39
N GLN A 95 -12.75 12.76 -11.69
CA GLN A 95 -13.72 11.90 -12.40
C GLN A 95 -13.47 10.44 -12.03
N LEU A 96 -12.20 10.00 -11.93
CA LEU A 96 -11.85 8.66 -11.46
C LEU A 96 -12.35 8.41 -10.02
N SER A 97 -12.15 9.36 -9.13
CA SER A 97 -12.60 9.25 -7.73
C SER A 97 -14.12 9.16 -7.62
N ARG A 98 -14.87 9.99 -8.37
CA ARG A 98 -16.33 9.88 -8.42
C ARG A 98 -16.78 8.54 -9.00
N HIS A 99 -16.14 8.09 -10.07
CA HIS A 99 -16.44 6.84 -10.70
C HIS A 99 -16.24 5.64 -9.75
N LEU A 100 -15.13 5.63 -9.00
CA LEU A 100 -14.88 4.61 -7.96
C LEU A 100 -15.97 4.61 -6.89
N ARG A 101 -16.34 5.80 -6.38
CA ARG A 101 -17.42 5.93 -5.41
C ARG A 101 -18.74 5.34 -5.92
N ASP A 102 -19.08 5.68 -7.17
CA ASP A 102 -20.36 5.28 -7.75
C ASP A 102 -20.36 3.77 -8.10
N ARG A 103 -19.24 3.22 -8.59
CA ARG A 103 -19.06 1.79 -8.89
C ARG A 103 -19.05 0.91 -7.65
N LEU A 104 -18.30 1.33 -6.62
CA LEU A 104 -18.09 0.53 -5.41
C LEU A 104 -19.14 0.78 -4.34
N ALA A 105 -19.93 1.86 -4.48
CA ALA A 105 -20.89 2.33 -3.49
C ALA A 105 -20.28 2.54 -2.08
N ILE A 106 -19.02 3.03 -2.01
CA ILE A 106 -18.29 3.35 -0.79
C ILE A 106 -17.71 4.75 -0.85
N LEU A 107 -17.40 5.33 0.29
CA LEU A 107 -16.67 6.60 0.39
C LEU A 107 -15.16 6.36 0.46
N PRO A 108 -14.32 7.39 0.17
CA PRO A 108 -12.88 7.29 0.37
C PRO A 108 -12.53 6.86 1.79
N GLY A 109 -11.66 5.86 1.93
CA GLY A 109 -11.25 5.27 3.20
C GLY A 109 -12.17 4.17 3.74
N GLU A 110 -13.21 3.80 3.01
CA GLU A 110 -14.09 2.66 3.33
C GLU A 110 -13.70 1.42 2.52
N VAL A 111 -14.16 0.27 3.02
CA VAL A 111 -13.97 -1.04 2.37
C VAL A 111 -15.31 -1.51 1.83
N SER A 112 -15.33 -2.07 0.61
CA SER A 112 -16.51 -2.67 0.00
C SER A 112 -17.05 -3.84 0.84
N GLN A 113 -18.34 -4.09 0.78
CA GLN A 113 -19.02 -5.09 1.62
C GLN A 113 -18.44 -6.51 1.45
N ASP A 114 -17.92 -6.82 0.27
CA ASP A 114 -17.26 -8.10 -0.04
C ASP A 114 -15.79 -8.14 0.41
N GLY A 115 -15.26 -7.05 0.97
CA GLY A 115 -13.86 -6.93 1.39
C GLY A 115 -12.86 -6.84 0.24
N MET A 116 -13.33 -6.78 -1.00
CA MET A 116 -12.46 -6.85 -2.17
C MET A 116 -11.78 -5.53 -2.48
N TRP A 117 -12.51 -4.42 -2.38
CA TRP A 117 -12.05 -3.10 -2.77
C TRP A 117 -12.07 -2.10 -1.62
N SER A 118 -11.12 -1.21 -1.63
CA SER A 118 -11.15 0.06 -0.90
C SER A 118 -10.47 1.13 -1.74
N TYR A 119 -10.78 2.40 -1.53
CA TYR A 119 -10.05 3.46 -2.21
C TYR A 119 -9.88 4.68 -1.32
N GLU A 120 -8.86 5.46 -1.64
CA GLU A 120 -8.62 6.78 -1.05
C GLU A 120 -8.02 7.74 -2.07
N GLU A 121 -8.10 9.03 -1.76
CA GLU A 121 -7.41 10.06 -2.51
C GLU A 121 -6.11 10.41 -1.81
N VAL A 122 -4.98 10.30 -2.55
CA VAL A 122 -3.65 10.52 -2.00
C VAL A 122 -2.94 11.69 -2.69
N GLU A 123 -1.86 12.15 -2.08
CA GLU A 123 -0.97 13.14 -2.67
C GLU A 123 -0.19 12.55 -3.86
N CYS A 124 0.78 13.29 -4.40
CA CYS A 124 1.48 12.94 -5.63
C CYS A 124 2.21 11.58 -5.55
N LEU A 125 1.85 10.68 -6.47
CA LEU A 125 2.50 9.38 -6.65
C LEU A 125 3.69 9.42 -7.62
N GLY A 126 4.06 10.60 -8.13
CA GLY A 126 5.28 10.80 -8.93
C GLY A 126 5.16 10.55 -10.44
N SER A 127 4.05 10.03 -10.96
CA SER A 127 3.85 9.72 -12.39
C SER A 127 3.10 10.82 -13.14
N CYS A 128 3.57 12.09 -13.01
CA CYS A 128 2.86 13.26 -13.53
C CYS A 128 2.79 13.32 -15.07
N GLY A 129 3.74 12.69 -15.77
CA GLY A 129 3.78 12.64 -17.24
C GLY A 129 2.72 11.73 -17.87
N SER A 130 2.09 10.88 -17.09
CA SER A 130 1.06 9.93 -17.50
C SER A 130 -0.25 10.08 -16.70
N ALA A 131 -0.52 11.32 -16.30
CA ALA A 131 -1.74 11.68 -15.58
C ALA A 131 -3.02 11.49 -16.44
N PRO A 132 -4.20 11.19 -15.85
CA PRO A 132 -4.38 10.88 -14.45
C PRO A 132 -4.02 9.42 -14.15
N MET A 133 -3.67 9.14 -12.90
CA MET A 133 -3.22 7.83 -12.50
C MET A 133 -3.74 7.43 -11.11
N CYS A 134 -3.75 6.14 -10.86
CA CYS A 134 -3.90 5.56 -9.54
C CYS A 134 -2.87 4.45 -9.32
N GLU A 135 -2.67 4.10 -8.07
CA GLU A 135 -1.96 2.90 -7.64
C GLU A 135 -2.97 1.90 -7.10
N ILE A 136 -2.86 0.64 -7.47
CA ILE A 136 -3.66 -0.44 -6.88
C ILE A 136 -2.69 -1.39 -6.19
N ASN A 137 -2.77 -1.42 -4.88
CA ASN A 137 -1.74 -1.99 -4.01
C ASN A 137 -0.37 -1.36 -4.33
N ASP A 138 0.53 -2.08 -5.02
CA ASP A 138 1.87 -1.57 -5.33
C ASP A 138 2.09 -1.42 -6.85
N VAL A 139 1.01 -1.37 -7.66
CA VAL A 139 1.10 -1.28 -9.13
C VAL A 139 0.46 0.01 -9.64
N PHE A 140 1.21 0.77 -10.43
CA PHE A 140 0.74 1.99 -11.06
C PHE A 140 -0.08 1.71 -12.32
N PHE A 141 -1.24 2.38 -12.41
CA PHE A 141 -2.11 2.42 -13.56
C PHE A 141 -2.22 3.87 -14.04
N GLU A 142 -1.86 4.11 -15.29
CA GLU A 142 -1.57 5.42 -15.83
C GLU A 142 -2.44 5.76 -17.05
N ASN A 143 -2.54 7.06 -17.41
CA ASN A 143 -3.37 7.55 -18.52
C ASN A 143 -4.82 7.03 -18.45
N LEU A 144 -5.38 7.06 -17.25
CA LEU A 144 -6.67 6.46 -16.96
C LEU A 144 -7.82 7.35 -17.43
N THR A 145 -8.86 6.68 -17.90
CA THR A 145 -10.22 7.20 -17.97
C THR A 145 -11.12 6.32 -17.08
N PRO A 146 -12.35 6.73 -16.76
CA PRO A 146 -13.28 5.86 -16.06
C PRO A 146 -13.44 4.48 -16.71
N GLU A 147 -13.51 4.44 -18.04
CA GLU A 147 -13.69 3.20 -18.82
C GLU A 147 -12.46 2.29 -18.70
N LYS A 148 -11.24 2.86 -18.82
CA LYS A 148 -10.02 2.09 -18.64
C LYS A 148 -9.87 1.57 -17.21
N LEU A 149 -10.29 2.37 -16.23
CA LEU A 149 -10.29 1.94 -14.83
C LEU A 149 -11.25 0.75 -14.63
N ASP A 150 -12.43 0.78 -15.26
CA ASP A 150 -13.37 -0.34 -15.26
C ASP A 150 -12.79 -1.61 -15.89
N GLU A 151 -12.08 -1.48 -17.01
CA GLU A 151 -11.41 -2.60 -17.67
C GLU A 151 -10.36 -3.23 -16.73
N VAL A 152 -9.53 -2.39 -16.09
CA VAL A 152 -8.53 -2.82 -15.12
C VAL A 152 -9.18 -3.53 -13.94
N MET A 153 -10.19 -2.92 -13.32
CA MET A 153 -10.87 -3.50 -12.17
C MET A 153 -11.55 -4.83 -12.51
N THR A 154 -12.28 -4.89 -13.65
CA THR A 154 -12.94 -6.11 -14.11
C THR A 154 -11.94 -7.25 -14.36
N ARG A 155 -10.78 -6.92 -14.91
CA ARG A 155 -9.71 -7.88 -15.13
C ARG A 155 -9.12 -8.38 -13.79
N ILE A 156 -8.89 -7.48 -12.84
CA ILE A 156 -8.43 -7.83 -11.48
C ILE A 156 -9.47 -8.73 -10.79
N GLU A 157 -10.76 -8.43 -10.89
CA GLU A 157 -11.84 -9.23 -10.32
C GLU A 157 -11.86 -10.66 -10.88
N ARG A 158 -11.60 -10.80 -12.18
CA ARG A 158 -11.58 -12.09 -12.87
C ARG A 158 -10.32 -12.90 -12.55
N GLU A 159 -9.16 -12.28 -12.64
CA GLU A 159 -7.85 -12.95 -12.58
C GLU A 159 -7.27 -13.02 -11.16
N LYS A 160 -7.72 -12.13 -10.29
CA LYS A 160 -7.28 -12.02 -8.88
C LYS A 160 -5.76 -12.03 -8.71
N PRO A 161 -5.00 -11.22 -9.50
CA PRO A 161 -3.56 -11.18 -9.44
C PRO A 161 -3.07 -10.74 -8.05
N ASP A 162 -1.86 -11.15 -7.68
CA ASP A 162 -1.18 -10.56 -6.55
C ASP A 162 -0.47 -9.27 -7.01
N LEU A 163 -0.97 -8.13 -6.57
CA LEU A 163 -0.43 -6.80 -6.89
C LEU A 163 0.41 -6.21 -5.75
N ARG A 164 0.80 -7.01 -4.77
CA ARG A 164 1.62 -6.58 -3.65
C ARG A 164 3.07 -6.96 -3.87
N TYR A 165 3.95 -5.98 -3.66
CA TYR A 165 5.37 -6.28 -3.51
C TYR A 165 5.63 -6.67 -2.07
N SER A 166 6.23 -7.81 -1.87
CA SER A 166 6.88 -8.06 -0.60
C SER A 166 8.28 -7.47 -0.67
N THR A 167 8.46 -6.27 -0.15
CA THR A 167 9.78 -5.65 0.01
C THR A 167 10.71 -6.46 0.91
N THR A 168 10.17 -7.48 1.56
CA THR A 168 10.88 -8.35 2.48
C THR A 168 11.14 -9.75 1.93
N ARG A 169 10.40 -10.17 0.91
CA ARG A 169 10.64 -11.43 0.17
C ARG A 169 11.54 -11.23 -1.02
N ASP A 170 11.36 -10.11 -1.68
CA ASP A 170 12.14 -9.79 -2.85
C ASP A 170 13.42 -9.12 -2.42
N ARG A 171 14.49 -9.44 -3.10
CA ARG A 171 15.73 -8.70 -2.98
C ARG A 171 15.40 -7.26 -3.35
N LEU A 172 15.90 -6.32 -2.57
CA LEU A 172 15.74 -4.89 -2.85
C LEU A 172 16.10 -4.61 -4.32
N GLY A 173 15.12 -4.13 -5.09
CA GLY A 173 15.28 -3.85 -6.51
C GLY A 173 14.82 -4.93 -7.47
N ASP A 174 14.50 -6.15 -7.00
CA ASP A 174 14.01 -7.19 -7.89
C ASP A 174 12.51 -7.03 -8.21
N GLY A 175 11.77 -6.20 -7.49
CA GLY A 175 10.38 -5.85 -7.72
C GLY A 175 9.67 -6.63 -8.84
N LEU A 176 9.15 -5.96 -9.83
CA LEU A 176 8.70 -6.55 -11.09
C LEU A 176 9.85 -6.75 -12.10
N ALA A 177 11.11 -6.71 -11.66
CA ALA A 177 12.27 -6.84 -12.53
C ALA A 177 12.17 -8.13 -13.35
N GLY A 178 12.07 -7.96 -14.66
CA GLY A 178 11.98 -9.05 -15.63
C GLY A 178 10.59 -9.52 -15.99
N ARG A 179 9.51 -9.03 -15.31
CA ARG A 179 8.14 -9.31 -15.77
C ARG A 179 7.54 -8.06 -16.43
N PRO A 180 7.17 -8.11 -17.71
CA PRO A 180 6.46 -7.01 -18.34
C PRO A 180 5.10 -6.79 -17.64
N LYS A 181 4.65 -5.53 -17.56
CA LYS A 181 3.33 -5.18 -16.99
C LYS A 181 2.20 -6.06 -17.55
N SER A 182 2.29 -6.47 -18.81
CA SER A 182 1.34 -7.37 -19.49
C SER A 182 1.26 -8.78 -18.89
N GLU A 183 2.24 -9.21 -18.12
CA GLU A 183 2.23 -10.53 -17.46
C GLU A 183 1.68 -10.47 -16.03
N ILE A 184 1.58 -9.27 -15.47
CA ILE A 184 1.14 -9.05 -14.10
C ILE A 184 -0.32 -8.61 -14.08
N ILE A 185 -0.75 -8.01 -15.17
CA ILE A 185 -2.10 -7.46 -15.33
C ILE A 185 -2.74 -8.06 -16.57
#